data_af8dbc32f91585e1ab33fb9ee86a82d4
#
_entry.id   af8dbc32f91585e1ab33fb9ee86a82d4
#
_cell.length_a   1.000
_cell.length_b   1.000
_cell.length_c   1.000
_cell.angle_alpha   90.00
_cell.angle_beta   90.00
_cell.angle_gamma   90.00
#
_symmetry.space_group_name_H-M   'P 1'
#
loop_
_entity.id
_entity.type
_entity.pdbx_description
1 polymer ?
#
loop_
_entity_poly.entity_id
_entity_poly.type
_entity_poly.pdbx_seq_one_letter_code
_entity_poly.pdbx_strand_id
1 'polypeptide(L)'
;MNNTEATRENWNKMARAYEDFNTGDDSYSACIEWPTIKKMLPELRGKRVLDVGCGTGIFTFLLEQYNPKRLVGIDLSEEMLKIAEEKKEARNSIASFIAGDAAKTAKYIDEKFDFIFSSTTTHYITDLNEMFTALSAMLEKNGEMIFSIIHPVYSAQYPKAHGERFPEDEEWVVDYLNHSERAYIQPWIEYNDEIEDFLSKSIHYSMSDYMKAIRQAGLYVDMMEEPAPPAEWEHSMPGRYYSFVETPTYMILKLKKM
;
A
#
# COMPACT_ATOMS: atom_id res chain seq x y z
N MET A 1 -12.41 20.76 -0.24
CA MET A 1 -11.10 20.09 -0.20
C MET A 1 -11.12 19.03 -1.29
N ASN A 2 -10.11 18.91 -2.14
CA ASN A 2 -10.08 17.80 -3.08
C ASN A 2 -9.69 16.50 -2.33
N ASN A 3 -9.95 15.34 -2.93
CA ASN A 3 -9.72 14.06 -2.25
C ASN A 3 -8.25 13.85 -1.85
N THR A 4 -7.30 14.27 -2.69
CA THR A 4 -5.85 14.17 -2.43
C THR A 4 -5.42 14.99 -1.21
N GLU A 5 -5.97 16.19 -1.03
CA GLU A 5 -5.64 17.05 0.11
C GLU A 5 -6.18 16.48 1.43
N ALA A 6 -7.41 15.96 1.42
CA ALA A 6 -7.99 15.29 2.59
C ALA A 6 -7.19 14.02 2.95
N THR A 7 -6.77 13.24 1.96
CA THR A 7 -5.91 12.06 2.17
C THR A 7 -4.57 12.46 2.81
N ARG A 8 -3.92 13.52 2.31
CA ARG A 8 -2.66 14.03 2.87
C ARG A 8 -2.81 14.43 4.33
N GLU A 9 -3.84 15.22 4.64
CA GLU A 9 -4.08 15.67 6.02
C GLU A 9 -4.35 14.50 6.97
N ASN A 10 -5.12 13.50 6.54
CA ASN A 10 -5.38 12.32 7.34
C ASN A 10 -4.09 11.53 7.62
N TRP A 11 -3.28 11.27 6.61
CA TRP A 11 -2.02 10.56 6.79
C TRP A 11 -0.99 11.35 7.60
N ASN A 12 -0.95 12.69 7.45
CA ASN A 12 -0.13 13.54 8.33
C ASN A 12 -0.49 13.35 9.81
N LYS A 13 -1.78 13.28 10.12
CA LYS A 13 -2.24 13.10 11.50
C LYS A 13 -1.97 11.70 12.04
N MET A 14 -2.06 10.67 11.19
CA MET A 14 -1.91 9.26 11.59
C MET A 14 -0.46 8.76 11.58
N ALA A 15 0.51 9.54 11.10
CA ALA A 15 1.85 9.06 10.79
C ALA A 15 2.54 8.33 11.96
N ARG A 16 2.48 8.89 13.18
CA ARG A 16 3.11 8.28 14.35
C ARG A 16 2.39 7.00 14.79
N ALA A 17 1.07 7.02 14.86
CA ALA A 17 0.28 5.84 15.22
C ALA A 17 0.47 4.70 14.20
N TYR A 18 0.57 5.02 12.92
CA TYR A 18 0.89 4.05 11.87
C TYR A 18 2.28 3.42 12.08
N GLU A 19 3.30 4.22 12.36
CA GLU A 19 4.66 3.71 12.62
C GLU A 19 4.67 2.78 13.82
N ASP A 20 4.07 3.19 14.95
CA ASP A 20 4.03 2.40 16.18
C ASP A 20 3.32 1.05 15.95
N PHE A 21 2.22 1.04 15.20
CA PHE A 21 1.50 -0.19 14.86
C PHE A 21 2.30 -1.11 13.94
N ASN A 22 2.99 -0.56 12.92
CA ASN A 22 3.62 -1.36 11.87
C ASN A 22 5.08 -1.75 12.18
N THR A 23 5.66 -1.28 13.27
CA THR A 23 7.00 -1.71 13.73
C THR A 23 6.96 -2.88 14.70
N GLY A 24 5.79 -3.33 15.14
CA GLY A 24 5.63 -4.54 15.95
C GLY A 24 5.95 -5.83 15.18
N ASP A 25 6.41 -6.84 15.93
CA ASP A 25 6.79 -8.15 15.36
C ASP A 25 5.59 -8.90 14.73
N ASP A 26 4.36 -8.51 15.08
CA ASP A 26 3.10 -9.06 14.58
C ASP A 26 2.40 -8.14 13.56
N SER A 27 3.10 -7.17 13.01
CA SER A 27 2.53 -6.26 12.01
C SER A 27 2.14 -7.01 10.72
N TYR A 28 1.06 -6.57 10.09
CA TYR A 28 0.58 -7.19 8.85
C TYR A 28 1.60 -7.09 7.72
N SER A 29 2.32 -5.98 7.65
CA SER A 29 3.39 -5.78 6.67
C SER A 29 4.52 -6.80 6.84
N ALA A 30 4.95 -7.06 8.07
CA ALA A 30 6.04 -8.00 8.36
C ALA A 30 5.61 -9.46 8.23
N CYS A 31 4.41 -9.80 8.72
CA CYS A 31 3.98 -11.20 8.86
C CYS A 31 3.23 -11.74 7.64
N ILE A 32 2.52 -10.88 6.90
CA ILE A 32 1.64 -11.31 5.82
C ILE A 32 2.18 -10.86 4.46
N GLU A 33 2.40 -9.56 4.27
CA GLU A 33 2.81 -9.04 2.95
C GLU A 33 4.25 -9.40 2.61
N TRP A 34 5.20 -9.05 3.49
CA TRP A 34 6.63 -9.18 3.19
C TRP A 34 7.11 -10.60 2.86
N PRO A 35 6.68 -11.67 3.56
CA PRO A 35 7.09 -13.02 3.21
C PRO A 35 6.71 -13.44 1.79
N THR A 36 5.59 -12.94 1.28
CA THR A 36 5.13 -13.19 -0.10
C THR A 36 5.85 -12.28 -1.09
N ILE A 37 5.91 -10.97 -0.81
CA ILE A 37 6.66 -10.01 -1.64
C ILE A 37 8.10 -10.48 -1.85
N LYS A 38 8.77 -10.89 -0.77
CA LYS A 38 10.17 -11.36 -0.80
C LYS A 38 10.40 -12.50 -1.80
N LYS A 39 9.46 -13.41 -1.95
CA LYS A 39 9.54 -14.53 -2.90
C LYS A 39 9.37 -14.08 -4.36
N MET A 40 8.71 -12.95 -4.57
CA MET A 40 8.41 -12.40 -5.89
C MET A 40 9.44 -11.38 -6.36
N LEU A 41 10.34 -10.90 -5.46
CA LEU A 41 11.34 -9.88 -5.79
C LEU A 41 12.28 -10.35 -6.91
N PRO A 42 12.57 -9.49 -7.90
CA PRO A 42 13.69 -9.72 -8.81
C PRO A 42 15.04 -9.47 -8.12
N GLU A 43 16.14 -9.71 -8.82
CA GLU A 43 17.47 -9.26 -8.35
C GLU A 43 17.51 -7.72 -8.34
N LEU A 44 17.71 -7.13 -7.16
CA LEU A 44 17.74 -5.67 -6.97
C LEU A 44 19.15 -5.09 -6.85
N ARG A 45 20.19 -5.92 -6.71
CA ARG A 45 21.57 -5.44 -6.60
C ARG A 45 21.97 -4.56 -7.78
N GLY A 46 22.39 -3.32 -7.46
CA GLY A 46 22.79 -2.34 -8.46
C GLY A 46 21.63 -1.77 -9.32
N LYS A 47 20.39 -2.03 -8.96
CA LYS A 47 19.20 -1.50 -9.64
C LYS A 47 18.78 -0.15 -9.08
N ARG A 48 18.02 0.59 -9.87
CA ARG A 48 17.29 1.79 -9.42
C ARG A 48 15.90 1.34 -9.01
N VAL A 49 15.55 1.65 -7.77
CA VAL A 49 14.30 1.22 -7.12
C VAL A 49 13.48 2.43 -6.70
N LEU A 50 12.20 2.41 -7.01
CA LEU A 50 11.21 3.40 -6.59
C LEU A 50 10.18 2.72 -5.69
N ASP A 51 9.92 3.32 -4.53
CA ASP A 51 8.85 2.93 -3.59
C ASP A 51 7.77 4.00 -3.61
N VAL A 52 6.59 3.67 -4.13
CA VAL A 52 5.47 4.59 -4.37
C VAL A 52 4.45 4.47 -3.24
N GLY A 53 4.21 5.57 -2.52
CA GLY A 53 3.46 5.56 -1.27
C GLY A 53 4.28 4.92 -0.16
N CYS A 54 5.53 5.35 -0.02
CA CYS A 54 6.52 4.71 0.85
C CYS A 54 6.23 4.88 2.35
N GLY A 55 5.32 5.79 2.73
CA GLY A 55 4.98 6.08 4.11
C GLY A 55 6.22 6.39 4.96
N THR A 56 6.33 5.73 6.11
CA THR A 56 7.47 5.84 7.03
C THR A 56 8.71 5.03 6.59
N GLY A 57 8.72 4.54 5.34
CA GLY A 57 9.86 3.83 4.74
C GLY A 57 10.01 2.37 5.16
N ILE A 58 8.99 1.72 5.71
CA ILE A 58 9.07 0.32 6.16
C ILE A 58 9.58 -0.58 5.03
N PHE A 59 8.89 -0.60 3.89
CA PHE A 59 9.30 -1.42 2.74
C PHE A 59 10.53 -0.85 2.03
N THR A 60 10.71 0.47 2.00
CA THR A 60 11.92 1.10 1.45
C THR A 60 13.18 0.52 2.11
N PHE A 61 13.23 0.45 3.44
CA PHE A 61 14.39 -0.11 4.15
C PHE A 61 14.52 -1.63 4.05
N LEU A 62 13.42 -2.35 3.83
CA LEU A 62 13.47 -3.78 3.52
C LEU A 62 14.05 -4.03 2.12
N LEU A 63 13.68 -3.21 1.13
CA LEU A 63 14.23 -3.26 -0.23
C LEU A 63 15.71 -2.88 -0.27
N GLU A 64 16.15 -1.95 0.60
CA GLU A 64 17.57 -1.55 0.71
C GLU A 64 18.49 -2.72 1.02
N GLN A 65 18.03 -3.72 1.76
CA GLN A 65 18.81 -4.91 2.12
C GLN A 65 19.28 -5.71 0.90
N TYR A 66 18.68 -5.50 -0.27
CA TYR A 66 19.05 -6.13 -1.55
C TYR A 66 20.08 -5.31 -2.35
N ASN A 67 20.68 -4.29 -1.73
CA ASN A 67 21.77 -3.48 -2.29
C ASN A 67 21.45 -2.82 -3.64
N PRO A 68 20.32 -2.10 -3.78
CA PRO A 68 20.09 -1.25 -4.93
C PRO A 68 21.15 -0.15 -5.01
N LYS A 69 21.46 0.35 -6.20
CA LYS A 69 22.38 1.51 -6.36
C LYS A 69 21.70 2.85 -6.16
N ARG A 70 20.36 2.87 -6.29
CA ARG A 70 19.50 4.04 -6.13
C ARG A 70 18.19 3.58 -5.52
N LEU A 71 17.73 4.25 -4.48
CA LEU A 71 16.49 3.95 -3.79
C LEU A 71 15.76 5.26 -3.51
N VAL A 72 14.56 5.40 -4.06
CA VAL A 72 13.73 6.60 -3.92
C VAL A 72 12.39 6.18 -3.34
N GLY A 73 11.95 6.86 -2.29
CA GLY A 73 10.58 6.77 -1.78
C GLY A 73 9.82 8.06 -2.12
N ILE A 74 8.58 7.93 -2.54
CA ILE A 74 7.66 9.06 -2.70
C ILE A 74 6.41 8.81 -1.87
N ASP A 75 5.99 9.82 -1.11
CA ASP A 75 4.74 9.78 -0.34
C ASP A 75 4.06 11.14 -0.32
N LEU A 76 2.75 11.14 -0.15
CA LEU A 76 1.94 12.35 -0.10
C LEU A 76 2.07 13.09 1.25
N SER A 77 2.33 12.35 2.34
CA SER A 77 2.37 12.84 3.71
C SER A 77 3.78 13.28 4.11
N GLU A 78 3.95 14.56 4.39
CA GLU A 78 5.21 15.11 4.88
C GLU A 78 5.56 14.56 6.28
N GLU A 79 4.56 14.27 7.12
CA GLU A 79 4.80 13.71 8.46
C GLU A 79 5.26 12.25 8.41
N MET A 80 4.75 11.46 7.45
CA MET A 80 5.29 10.12 7.16
C MET A 80 6.75 10.22 6.74
N LEU A 81 7.07 11.14 5.83
CA LEU A 81 8.42 11.31 5.32
C LEU A 81 9.39 11.83 6.37
N LYS A 82 8.96 12.63 7.35
CA LYS A 82 9.80 12.99 8.50
C LYS A 82 10.27 11.76 9.27
N ILE A 83 9.35 10.82 9.55
CA ILE A 83 9.71 9.57 10.22
C ILE A 83 10.67 8.74 9.35
N ALA A 84 10.42 8.69 8.04
CA ALA A 84 11.31 8.00 7.10
C ALA A 84 12.72 8.60 7.07
N GLU A 85 12.86 9.94 7.07
CA GLU A 85 14.16 10.63 7.13
C GLU A 85 14.87 10.42 8.49
N GLU A 86 14.16 10.47 9.62
CA GLU A 86 14.70 10.13 10.94
C GLU A 86 15.30 8.70 10.94
N LYS A 87 14.55 7.74 10.38
CA LYS A 87 14.99 6.34 10.27
C LYS A 87 16.18 6.18 9.31
N LYS A 88 16.20 6.92 8.21
CA LYS A 88 17.30 6.97 7.25
C LYS A 88 18.60 7.45 7.91
N GLU A 89 18.55 8.56 8.66
CA GLU A 89 19.70 9.08 9.39
C GLU A 89 20.23 8.07 10.41
N ALA A 90 19.35 7.48 11.22
CA ALA A 90 19.70 6.49 12.23
C ALA A 90 20.35 5.23 11.65
N ARG A 91 20.04 4.87 10.39
CA ARG A 91 20.54 3.67 9.69
C ARG A 91 21.68 3.96 8.72
N ASN A 92 21.99 5.23 8.48
CA ASN A 92 22.90 5.66 7.42
C ASN A 92 22.50 5.09 6.04
N SER A 93 21.21 5.17 5.72
CA SER A 93 20.60 4.61 4.52
C SER A 93 20.89 5.43 3.27
N ILE A 94 20.95 4.78 2.10
CA ILE A 94 21.07 5.42 0.78
C ILE A 94 19.75 5.98 0.25
N ALA A 95 18.61 5.68 0.89
CA ALA A 95 17.31 6.11 0.44
C ALA A 95 17.21 7.63 0.35
N SER A 96 16.41 8.11 -0.59
CA SER A 96 15.99 9.52 -0.66
C SER A 96 14.47 9.58 -0.71
N PHE A 97 13.89 10.52 0.02
CA PHE A 97 12.44 10.65 0.13
C PHE A 97 11.97 11.95 -0.50
N ILE A 98 10.82 11.90 -1.19
CA ILE A 98 10.24 13.02 -1.94
C ILE A 98 8.77 13.14 -1.59
N ALA A 99 8.33 14.34 -1.19
CA ALA A 99 6.91 14.62 -0.99
C ALA A 99 6.22 14.79 -2.34
N GLY A 100 5.18 13.98 -2.60
CA GLY A 100 4.47 14.04 -3.86
C GLY A 100 3.31 13.07 -3.99
N ASP A 101 2.45 13.34 -4.96
CA ASP A 101 1.28 12.54 -5.29
C ASP A 101 1.70 11.30 -6.11
N ALA A 102 1.41 10.11 -5.60
CA ALA A 102 1.72 8.83 -6.24
C ALA A 102 1.14 8.71 -7.67
N ALA A 103 -0.05 9.27 -7.92
CA ALA A 103 -0.65 9.29 -9.26
C ALA A 103 0.14 10.17 -10.25
N LYS A 104 0.95 11.10 -9.76
CA LYS A 104 1.67 12.10 -10.55
C LYS A 104 3.18 12.01 -10.34
N THR A 105 3.69 10.85 -9.98
CA THR A 105 5.12 10.62 -9.65
C THR A 105 6.07 11.23 -10.68
N ALA A 106 5.77 11.11 -11.99
CA ALA A 106 6.58 11.67 -13.06
C ALA A 106 6.68 13.22 -13.05
N LYS A 107 5.87 13.93 -12.26
CA LYS A 107 6.02 15.39 -12.06
C LYS A 107 7.09 15.77 -11.04
N TYR A 108 7.45 14.83 -10.17
CA TYR A 108 8.39 15.03 -9.07
C TYR A 108 9.74 14.38 -9.33
N ILE A 109 9.79 13.35 -10.17
CA ILE A 109 10.96 12.51 -10.43
C ILE A 109 11.15 12.35 -11.92
N ASP A 110 12.27 12.88 -12.44
CA ASP A 110 12.66 12.77 -13.86
C ASP A 110 13.78 11.71 -14.01
N GLU A 111 13.48 10.48 -13.65
CA GLU A 111 14.37 9.33 -13.85
C GLU A 111 13.56 8.06 -14.11
N LYS A 112 14.23 7.05 -14.73
CA LYS A 112 13.64 5.72 -14.91
C LYS A 112 14.17 4.73 -13.90
N PHE A 113 13.34 3.74 -13.56
CA PHE A 113 13.62 2.73 -12.57
C PHE A 113 13.63 1.33 -13.17
N ASP A 114 14.50 0.49 -12.64
CA ASP A 114 14.57 -0.93 -12.99
C ASP A 114 13.50 -1.74 -12.24
N PHE A 115 13.08 -1.24 -11.08
CA PHE A 115 12.03 -1.83 -10.25
C PHE A 115 11.19 -0.75 -9.56
N ILE A 116 9.86 -0.93 -9.59
CA ILE A 116 8.91 -0.06 -8.90
C ILE A 116 8.11 -0.92 -7.94
N PHE A 117 7.99 -0.45 -6.71
CA PHE A 117 7.25 -1.09 -5.64
C PHE A 117 6.15 -0.16 -5.12
N SER A 118 5.06 -0.73 -4.66
CA SER A 118 4.02 0.00 -3.91
C SER A 118 3.26 -0.97 -3.01
N SER A 119 3.03 -0.59 -1.77
CA SER A 119 2.15 -1.33 -0.86
C SER A 119 1.02 -0.45 -0.36
N THR A 120 -0.20 -0.96 -0.39
CA THR A 120 -1.42 -0.39 0.21
C THR A 120 -1.69 1.09 -0.11
N THR A 121 -1.31 1.53 -1.34
CA THR A 121 -1.44 2.92 -1.79
C THR A 121 -2.59 3.10 -2.78
N THR A 122 -2.84 2.10 -3.64
CA THR A 122 -3.71 2.25 -4.81
C THR A 122 -5.16 2.62 -4.48
N HIS A 123 -5.67 2.21 -3.33
CA HIS A 123 -7.04 2.52 -2.89
C HIS A 123 -7.23 3.98 -2.42
N TYR A 124 -6.16 4.78 -2.36
CA TYR A 124 -6.23 6.23 -2.17
C TYR A 124 -6.14 7.01 -3.49
N ILE A 125 -5.91 6.34 -4.61
CA ILE A 125 -5.73 6.95 -5.93
C ILE A 125 -7.07 7.03 -6.64
N THR A 126 -7.47 8.22 -7.09
CA THR A 126 -8.74 8.44 -7.77
C THR A 126 -8.74 7.99 -9.24
N ASP A 127 -7.58 7.92 -9.88
CA ASP A 127 -7.42 7.47 -11.26
C ASP A 127 -6.26 6.46 -11.38
N LEU A 128 -6.61 5.18 -11.36
CA LEU A 128 -5.64 4.09 -11.55
C LEU A 128 -4.96 4.13 -12.94
N ASN A 129 -5.68 4.61 -13.98
CA ASN A 129 -5.11 4.69 -15.33
C ASN A 129 -4.01 5.74 -15.39
N GLU A 130 -4.23 6.92 -14.79
CA GLU A 130 -3.21 7.98 -14.69
C GLU A 130 -1.98 7.43 -13.96
N MET A 131 -2.15 6.81 -12.80
CA MET A 131 -1.06 6.27 -11.99
C MET A 131 -0.26 5.18 -12.73
N PHE A 132 -0.92 4.12 -13.21
CA PHE A 132 -0.22 3.02 -13.88
C PHE A 132 0.45 3.47 -15.18
N THR A 133 -0.16 4.41 -15.93
CA THR A 133 0.45 4.99 -17.13
C THR A 133 1.71 5.78 -16.81
N ALA A 134 1.67 6.64 -15.78
CA ALA A 134 2.82 7.39 -15.33
C ALA A 134 3.96 6.47 -14.87
N LEU A 135 3.66 5.48 -14.04
CA LEU A 135 4.66 4.54 -13.54
C LEU A 135 5.22 3.64 -14.66
N SER A 136 4.38 3.19 -15.59
CA SER A 136 4.84 2.46 -16.78
C SER A 136 5.82 3.28 -17.61
N ALA A 137 5.59 4.59 -17.78
CA ALA A 137 6.51 5.46 -18.49
C ALA A 137 7.87 5.60 -17.78
N MET A 138 7.87 5.54 -16.45
CA MET A 138 9.08 5.60 -15.61
C MET A 138 9.80 4.25 -15.47
N LEU A 139 9.17 3.15 -15.86
CA LEU A 139 9.77 1.82 -15.81
C LEU A 139 10.71 1.60 -17.02
N GLU A 140 11.87 1.01 -16.79
CA GLU A 140 12.76 0.56 -17.86
C GLU A 140 12.14 -0.56 -18.69
N LYS A 141 12.67 -0.80 -19.91
CA LYS A 141 12.13 -1.78 -20.85
C LYS A 141 11.99 -3.20 -20.25
N ASN A 142 12.95 -3.61 -19.43
CA ASN A 142 12.95 -4.91 -18.78
C ASN A 142 12.70 -4.76 -17.25
N GLY A 143 12.14 -3.64 -16.84
CA GLY A 143 11.82 -3.39 -15.46
C GLY A 143 10.57 -4.15 -15.03
N GLU A 144 10.45 -4.33 -13.73
CA GLU A 144 9.34 -5.03 -13.10
C GLU A 144 8.70 -4.14 -12.04
N MET A 145 7.43 -4.38 -11.75
CA MET A 145 6.75 -3.74 -10.63
C MET A 145 6.14 -4.80 -9.71
N ILE A 146 6.08 -4.49 -8.42
CA ILE A 146 5.27 -5.25 -7.46
C ILE A 146 4.33 -4.27 -6.75
N PHE A 147 3.05 -4.60 -6.78
CA PHE A 147 2.00 -3.90 -6.04
C PHE A 147 1.36 -4.85 -5.03
N SER A 148 1.42 -4.50 -3.75
CA SER A 148 0.54 -5.08 -2.75
C SER A 148 -0.66 -4.15 -2.60
N ILE A 149 -1.84 -4.65 -2.88
CA ILE A 149 -3.09 -3.89 -2.86
C ILE A 149 -4.06 -4.49 -1.86
N ILE A 150 -4.93 -3.67 -1.30
CA ILE A 150 -6.07 -4.17 -0.54
C ILE A 150 -6.94 -5.01 -1.49
N HIS A 151 -7.18 -6.26 -1.11
CA HIS A 151 -7.89 -7.20 -1.96
C HIS A 151 -9.31 -6.68 -2.30
N PRO A 152 -9.74 -6.75 -3.57
CA PRO A 152 -11.07 -6.27 -3.96
C PRO A 152 -12.23 -6.92 -3.21
N VAL A 153 -12.11 -8.18 -2.80
CA VAL A 153 -13.12 -8.85 -1.97
C VAL A 153 -13.17 -8.25 -0.57
N TYR A 154 -12.01 -7.91 0.02
CA TYR A 154 -11.95 -7.26 1.33
C TYR A 154 -12.56 -5.85 1.28
N SER A 155 -12.13 -5.02 0.32
CA SER A 155 -12.61 -3.65 0.19
C SER A 155 -14.07 -3.55 -0.29
N ALA A 156 -14.65 -4.63 -0.83
CA ALA A 156 -16.06 -4.72 -1.18
C ALA A 156 -16.97 -4.92 0.03
N GLN A 157 -16.44 -5.41 1.14
CA GLN A 157 -17.20 -5.56 2.38
C GLN A 157 -17.47 -4.19 2.98
N TYR A 158 -18.73 -3.95 3.30
CA TYR A 158 -19.19 -2.66 3.74
C TYR A 158 -20.36 -2.80 4.73
N PRO A 159 -20.33 -2.11 5.87
CA PRO A 159 -21.49 -2.09 6.76
C PRO A 159 -22.62 -1.34 6.09
N LYS A 160 -23.84 -1.88 6.19
CA LYS A 160 -25.03 -1.38 5.50
C LYS A 160 -25.45 0.03 5.93
N ALA A 161 -25.15 0.42 7.16
CA ALA A 161 -25.38 1.77 7.66
C ALA A 161 -24.10 2.61 7.45
N HIS A 162 -24.16 3.52 6.50
CA HIS A 162 -23.08 4.40 6.15
C HIS A 162 -22.69 5.32 7.31
N GLY A 163 -21.46 5.22 7.82
CA GLY A 163 -20.81 6.28 8.58
C GLY A 163 -20.82 6.14 10.09
N GLU A 164 -21.30 5.04 10.67
CA GLU A 164 -21.15 4.78 12.09
C GLU A 164 -20.07 3.73 12.37
N ARG A 165 -19.37 3.87 13.51
CA ARG A 165 -18.48 2.85 14.06
C ARG A 165 -19.19 1.51 13.96
N PHE A 166 -18.50 0.47 13.48
CA PHE A 166 -19.02 -0.88 13.30
C PHE A 166 -19.91 -1.30 14.47
N PRO A 167 -21.26 -1.22 14.36
CA PRO A 167 -22.13 -1.75 15.39
C PRO A 167 -21.98 -3.27 15.36
N GLU A 168 -21.90 -3.90 16.51
CA GLU A 168 -21.77 -5.36 16.67
C GLU A 168 -22.91 -6.14 16.02
N ASP A 169 -24.03 -5.47 15.69
CA ASP A 169 -25.27 -6.05 15.15
C ASP A 169 -25.53 -5.69 13.65
N GLU A 170 -24.56 -5.10 12.91
CA GLU A 170 -24.81 -4.71 11.53
C GLU A 170 -24.62 -5.84 10.51
N GLU A 171 -25.54 -5.88 9.58
CA GLU A 171 -25.49 -6.76 8.42
C GLU A 171 -24.41 -6.25 7.44
N TRP A 172 -23.34 -7.01 7.26
CA TRP A 172 -22.32 -6.76 6.27
C TRP A 172 -22.81 -7.18 4.88
N VAL A 173 -22.60 -6.32 3.90
CA VAL A 173 -22.90 -6.61 2.51
C VAL A 173 -21.63 -6.58 1.67
N VAL A 174 -21.58 -7.43 0.65
CA VAL A 174 -20.54 -7.38 -0.37
C VAL A 174 -21.07 -6.54 -1.53
N ASP A 175 -20.60 -5.29 -1.63
CA ASP A 175 -21.00 -4.33 -2.64
C ASP A 175 -19.90 -4.17 -3.71
N TYR A 176 -19.61 -5.27 -4.41
CA TYR A 176 -18.42 -5.45 -5.22
C TYR A 176 -18.34 -4.58 -6.49
N LEU A 177 -19.47 -4.23 -7.07
CA LEU A 177 -19.51 -3.42 -8.30
C LEU A 177 -19.79 -1.93 -8.03
N ASN A 178 -19.94 -1.55 -6.79
CA ASN A 178 -20.11 -0.16 -6.40
C ASN A 178 -18.76 0.48 -6.08
N HIS A 179 -18.29 1.38 -6.95
CA HIS A 179 -17.02 2.09 -6.84
C HIS A 179 -17.09 3.34 -5.96
N SER A 180 -18.06 3.42 -5.06
CA SER A 180 -18.17 4.54 -4.13
C SER A 180 -17.00 4.57 -3.15
N GLU A 181 -16.77 5.75 -2.58
CA GLU A 181 -15.81 5.92 -1.48
C GLU A 181 -16.22 5.04 -0.29
N ARG A 182 -15.26 4.41 0.33
CA ARG A 182 -15.38 3.63 1.56
C ARG A 182 -14.77 4.42 2.70
N ALA A 183 -15.50 4.54 3.80
CA ALA A 183 -14.98 5.12 5.03
C ALA A 183 -14.87 4.01 6.08
N TYR A 184 -13.72 3.89 6.72
CA TYR A 184 -13.49 2.90 7.76
C TYR A 184 -12.48 3.42 8.79
N ILE A 185 -12.55 2.87 9.99
CA ILE A 185 -11.59 3.14 11.04
C ILE A 185 -10.38 2.25 10.84
N GLN A 186 -9.20 2.85 10.80
CA GLN A 186 -7.96 2.10 10.71
C GLN A 186 -7.68 1.37 12.04
N PRO A 187 -7.22 0.10 12.03
CA PRO A 187 -7.04 -0.68 13.26
C PRO A 187 -6.03 -0.06 14.24
N TRP A 188 -5.08 0.75 13.76
CA TRP A 188 -4.12 1.45 14.63
C TRP A 188 -4.68 2.72 15.30
N ILE A 189 -5.87 3.17 14.90
CA ILE A 189 -6.52 4.33 15.52
C ILE A 189 -7.23 3.96 16.83
N GLU A 190 -7.67 2.71 16.97
CA GLU A 190 -8.32 2.24 18.19
C GLU A 190 -7.42 2.26 19.43
N TYR A 191 -6.09 2.34 19.23
CA TYR A 191 -5.12 2.39 20.32
C TYR A 191 -4.93 3.77 20.95
N ASN A 192 -5.53 4.82 20.39
CA ASN A 192 -5.34 6.18 20.88
C ASN A 192 -6.69 6.83 21.14
N ASP A 193 -7.12 6.87 22.41
CA ASP A 193 -8.38 7.48 22.87
C ASP A 193 -8.56 8.95 22.44
N GLU A 194 -7.52 9.59 21.89
CA GLU A 194 -7.51 10.98 21.42
C GLU A 194 -7.95 11.13 19.94
N ILE A 195 -8.20 10.04 19.22
CA ILE A 195 -8.46 10.09 17.77
C ILE A 195 -9.90 9.64 17.46
N GLU A 196 -10.88 10.30 18.05
CA GLU A 196 -12.30 9.95 17.85
C GLU A 196 -12.85 10.18 16.43
N ASP A 197 -12.15 10.89 15.53
CA ASP A 197 -12.72 11.38 14.26
C ASP A 197 -11.95 10.99 12.99
N PHE A 198 -11.04 10.00 13.01
CA PHE A 198 -10.28 9.61 11.81
C PHE A 198 -10.92 8.47 11.02
N LEU A 199 -11.90 8.83 10.20
CA LEU A 199 -12.34 7.95 9.12
C LEU A 199 -11.34 8.02 7.97
N SER A 200 -10.62 6.92 7.75
CA SER A 200 -9.85 6.74 6.53
C SER A 200 -10.81 6.55 5.37
N LYS A 201 -10.61 7.31 4.30
CA LYS A 201 -11.42 7.21 3.09
C LYS A 201 -10.61 6.57 1.99
N SER A 202 -11.15 5.53 1.40
CA SER A 202 -10.55 4.82 0.27
C SER A 202 -11.57 4.62 -0.84
N ILE A 203 -11.08 4.28 -2.03
CA ILE A 203 -11.90 3.94 -3.19
C ILE A 203 -11.87 2.42 -3.33
N HIS A 204 -13.04 1.83 -3.46
CA HIS A 204 -13.15 0.44 -3.84
C HIS A 204 -12.96 0.29 -5.35
N TYR A 205 -12.02 -0.55 -5.75
CA TYR A 205 -11.79 -0.97 -7.12
C TYR A 205 -12.03 -2.48 -7.25
N SER A 206 -12.77 -2.88 -8.26
CA SER A 206 -12.93 -4.29 -8.57
C SER A 206 -11.65 -4.87 -9.20
N MET A 207 -11.53 -6.19 -9.24
CA MET A 207 -10.47 -6.88 -9.99
C MET A 207 -10.39 -6.38 -11.45
N SER A 208 -11.57 -6.19 -12.07
CA SER A 208 -11.66 -5.71 -13.45
C SER A 208 -11.06 -4.33 -13.65
N ASP A 209 -11.17 -3.43 -12.67
CA ASP A 209 -10.63 -2.08 -12.78
C ASP A 209 -9.11 -2.10 -12.74
N TYR A 210 -8.52 -2.89 -11.82
CA TYR A 210 -7.07 -3.11 -11.81
C TYR A 210 -6.57 -3.70 -13.13
N MET A 211 -7.20 -4.77 -13.62
CA MET A 211 -6.79 -5.42 -14.87
C MET A 211 -6.90 -4.49 -16.08
N LYS A 212 -7.94 -3.66 -16.15
CA LYS A 212 -8.10 -2.67 -17.22
C LYS A 212 -7.01 -1.60 -17.15
N ALA A 213 -6.78 -1.01 -15.98
CA ALA A 213 -5.78 0.04 -15.79
C ALA A 213 -4.35 -0.44 -16.10
N ILE A 214 -4.00 -1.64 -15.61
CA ILE A 214 -2.71 -2.30 -15.89
C ILE A 214 -2.54 -2.49 -17.42
N ARG A 215 -3.57 -3.06 -18.07
CA ARG A 215 -3.52 -3.31 -19.52
C ARG A 215 -3.40 -2.04 -20.34
N GLN A 216 -4.15 -0.99 -20.00
CA GLN A 216 -4.12 0.31 -20.68
C GLN A 216 -2.74 0.98 -20.55
N ALA A 217 -2.05 0.78 -19.44
CA ALA A 217 -0.70 1.26 -19.22
C ALA A 217 0.39 0.48 -20.00
N GLY A 218 0.02 -0.51 -20.81
CA GLY A 218 0.98 -1.35 -21.54
C GLY A 218 1.71 -2.35 -20.64
N LEU A 219 1.06 -2.74 -19.55
CA LEU A 219 1.56 -3.72 -18.58
C LEU A 219 0.73 -5.00 -18.63
N TYR A 220 1.31 -6.10 -18.11
CA TYR A 220 0.58 -7.33 -17.85
C TYR A 220 0.94 -7.89 -16.47
N VAL A 221 0.04 -8.69 -15.91
CA VAL A 221 0.26 -9.43 -14.67
C VAL A 221 1.07 -10.68 -14.99
N ASP A 222 2.29 -10.74 -14.48
CA ASP A 222 3.20 -11.89 -14.60
C ASP A 222 2.93 -12.93 -13.50
N MET A 223 2.69 -12.44 -12.27
CA MET A 223 2.34 -13.27 -11.10
C MET A 223 1.28 -12.54 -10.26
N MET A 224 0.44 -13.31 -9.60
CA MET A 224 -0.50 -12.86 -8.59
C MET A 224 -0.47 -13.82 -7.42
N GLU A 225 -0.39 -13.28 -6.21
CA GLU A 225 -0.40 -14.05 -4.96
C GLU A 225 -1.38 -13.40 -3.97
N GLU A 226 -2.07 -14.24 -3.23
CA GLU A 226 -2.94 -13.87 -2.11
C GLU A 226 -2.26 -14.39 -0.83
N PRO A 227 -1.59 -13.51 -0.06
CA PRO A 227 -0.82 -13.94 1.10
C PRO A 227 -1.74 -14.47 2.20
N ALA A 228 -1.35 -15.63 2.76
CA ALA A 228 -1.99 -16.21 3.93
C ALA A 228 -1.32 -15.75 5.23
N PRO A 229 -2.05 -15.71 6.35
CA PRO A 229 -1.47 -15.42 7.66
C PRO A 229 -0.52 -16.56 8.08
N PRO A 230 0.46 -16.27 8.97
CA PRO A 230 1.34 -17.29 9.53
C PRO A 230 0.52 -18.41 10.21
N ALA A 231 0.89 -19.66 9.98
CA ALA A 231 0.15 -20.81 10.53
C ALA A 231 0.11 -20.83 12.06
N GLU A 232 1.14 -20.29 12.73
CA GLU A 232 1.19 -20.16 14.20
C GLU A 232 0.11 -19.23 14.75
N TRP A 233 -0.42 -18.30 13.95
CA TRP A 233 -1.51 -17.42 14.38
C TRP A 233 -2.82 -18.16 14.61
N GLU A 234 -3.02 -19.33 14.01
CA GLU A 234 -4.20 -20.18 14.29
C GLU A 234 -4.34 -20.48 15.79
N HIS A 235 -3.21 -20.62 16.49
CA HIS A 235 -3.18 -20.93 17.92
C HIS A 235 -2.96 -19.69 18.80
N SER A 236 -2.08 -18.78 18.36
CA SER A 236 -1.70 -17.60 19.17
C SER A 236 -2.65 -16.42 19.03
N MET A 237 -3.25 -16.25 17.86
CA MET A 237 -4.15 -15.15 17.51
C MET A 237 -5.32 -15.64 16.63
N PRO A 238 -6.16 -16.58 17.10
CA PRO A 238 -7.16 -17.26 16.25
C PRO A 238 -8.13 -16.30 15.57
N GLY A 239 -8.57 -15.24 16.26
CA GLY A 239 -9.46 -14.24 15.65
C GLY A 239 -8.85 -13.54 14.44
N ARG A 240 -7.57 -13.14 14.52
CA ARG A 240 -6.83 -12.59 13.38
C ARG A 240 -6.63 -13.63 12.29
N TYR A 241 -6.20 -14.85 12.64
CA TYR A 241 -5.95 -15.91 11.67
C TYR A 241 -7.18 -16.17 10.80
N TYR A 242 -8.32 -16.44 11.42
CA TYR A 242 -9.55 -16.76 10.69
C TYR A 242 -10.06 -15.58 9.85
N SER A 243 -9.94 -14.34 10.32
CA SER A 243 -10.34 -13.18 9.52
C SER A 243 -9.56 -13.07 8.20
N PHE A 244 -8.25 -13.39 8.20
CA PHE A 244 -7.45 -13.41 6.97
C PHE A 244 -7.70 -14.64 6.10
N VAL A 245 -8.03 -15.79 6.68
CA VAL A 245 -8.35 -17.02 5.92
C VAL A 245 -9.73 -16.94 5.27
N GLU A 246 -10.70 -16.38 5.97
CA GLU A 246 -12.08 -16.24 5.47
C GLU A 246 -12.21 -15.14 4.42
N THR A 247 -11.40 -14.09 4.54
CA THR A 247 -11.41 -12.97 3.59
C THR A 247 -9.99 -12.54 3.25
N PRO A 248 -9.52 -12.76 2.01
CA PRO A 248 -8.18 -12.31 1.62
C PRO A 248 -8.08 -10.80 1.72
N THR A 249 -7.16 -10.31 2.56
CA THR A 249 -6.99 -8.87 2.81
C THR A 249 -6.08 -8.21 1.78
N TYR A 250 -5.09 -8.94 1.28
CA TYR A 250 -4.12 -8.44 0.32
C TYR A 250 -4.11 -9.26 -0.97
N MET A 251 -3.82 -8.59 -2.07
CA MET A 251 -3.48 -9.19 -3.35
C MET A 251 -2.17 -8.57 -3.84
N ILE A 252 -1.18 -9.42 -4.11
CA ILE A 252 0.14 -8.98 -4.57
C ILE A 252 0.28 -9.30 -6.04
N LEU A 253 0.51 -8.27 -6.84
CA LEU A 253 0.65 -8.34 -8.28
C LEU A 253 2.09 -8.05 -8.70
N LYS A 254 2.69 -8.93 -9.48
CA LYS A 254 3.93 -8.66 -10.19
C LYS A 254 3.59 -8.29 -11.64
N LEU A 255 4.07 -7.14 -12.07
CA LEU A 255 3.75 -6.56 -13.38
C LEU A 255 5.01 -6.41 -14.23
N LYS A 256 4.86 -6.59 -15.53
CA LYS A 256 5.91 -6.35 -16.54
C LYS A 256 5.34 -5.57 -17.72
N LYS A 257 6.23 -4.91 -18.46
CA LYS A 257 5.86 -4.30 -19.76
C LYS A 257 5.53 -5.36 -20.81
N MET A 258 4.50 -5.04 -21.61
CA MET A 258 4.17 -5.82 -22.80
C MET A 258 5.22 -5.66 -23.89
#